data_46712457694caded64347731853dd3a0
#
_entry.id   46712457694caded64347731853dd3a0
#
_cell.length_a   1.000
_cell.length_b   1.000
_cell.length_c   1.000
_cell.angle_alpha   90.00
_cell.angle_beta   90.00
_cell.angle_gamma   90.00
#
_symmetry.space_group_name_H-M   'P 1'
#
loop_
_entity.id
_entity.type
_entity.pdbx_description
1 polymer ?
#
loop_
_entity_poly.entity_id
_entity_poly.type
_entity_poly.pdbx_seq_one_letter_code
_entity_poly.pdbx_strand_id
1 'polypeptide(L)'
;PLITKIYTGRFARTLSSLYSSGIPMVECLERSSAILNNSYIDKLFAVLIEEVKQGEPLSLSLQRTQIFESMFCSMVFVGEESGSLDDILAKTADYYEDEADTALQKLATFIEPVIIIFMGLMVGFVMAAILPAMYSSYENIA
;
A
#
# COMPACT_ATOMS: atom_id res chain seq x y z
N PRO A 1 -4.00 -1.30 -6.75
CA PRO A 1 -2.94 -0.30 -6.96
C PRO A 1 -2.08 -0.06 -5.73
N LEU A 2 -1.92 1.18 -5.30
CA LEU A 2 -1.01 1.52 -4.20
C LEU A 2 -1.38 0.85 -2.87
N ILE A 3 -2.65 0.86 -2.53
CA ILE A 3 -3.13 0.26 -1.27
C ILE A 3 -2.82 -1.23 -1.23
N THR A 4 -3.05 -1.93 -2.34
CA THR A 4 -2.74 -3.36 -2.46
C THR A 4 -1.25 -3.61 -2.26
N LYS A 5 -0.40 -2.78 -2.83
CA LYS A 5 1.06 -2.90 -2.68
C LYS A 5 1.50 -2.68 -1.22
N ILE A 6 0.91 -1.70 -0.56
CA ILE A 6 1.22 -1.41 0.85
C ILE A 6 0.81 -2.59 1.74
N TYR A 7 -0.39 -3.11 1.57
CA TYR A 7 -0.87 -4.27 2.34
C TYR A 7 -0.02 -5.51 2.07
N THR A 8 0.30 -5.76 0.81
CA THR A 8 1.13 -6.90 0.42
C THR A 8 2.53 -6.79 1.06
N GLY A 9 3.13 -5.61 1.02
CA GLY A 9 4.44 -5.37 1.62
C GLY A 9 4.44 -5.57 3.12
N ARG A 10 3.45 -5.02 3.82
CA ARG A 10 3.31 -5.18 5.27
C ARG A 10 3.10 -6.65 5.65
N PHE A 11 2.22 -7.31 4.93
CA PHE A 11 1.94 -8.73 5.15
C PHE A 11 3.20 -9.56 4.93
N ALA A 12 3.90 -9.35 3.83
CA ALA A 12 5.12 -10.08 3.51
C ALA A 12 6.21 -9.85 4.57
N ARG A 13 6.40 -8.61 5.00
CA ARG A 13 7.39 -8.28 6.04
C ARG A 13 7.05 -8.94 7.36
N THR A 14 5.81 -8.85 7.81
CA THR A 14 5.36 -9.45 9.05
C THR A 14 5.49 -10.97 8.99
N LEU A 15 5.02 -11.56 7.90
CA LEU A 15 5.08 -12.99 7.71
C LEU A 15 6.53 -13.50 7.67
N SER A 16 7.41 -12.76 6.97
CA SER A 16 8.84 -13.07 6.89
C SER A 16 9.48 -13.07 8.29
N SER A 17 9.23 -12.01 9.06
CA SER A 17 9.79 -11.87 10.41
C SER A 17 9.33 -12.98 11.33
N LEU A 18 8.04 -13.29 11.34
CA LEU A 18 7.48 -14.31 12.20
C LEU A 18 7.90 -15.71 11.78
N TYR A 19 7.87 -15.98 10.49
CA TYR A 19 8.25 -17.29 9.96
C TYR A 19 9.73 -17.58 10.18
N SER A 20 10.59 -16.59 10.00
CA SER A 20 12.03 -16.71 10.22
C SER A 20 12.37 -16.95 11.69
N SER A 21 11.51 -16.51 12.60
CA SER A 21 11.69 -16.72 14.04
C SER A 21 11.28 -18.14 14.49
N GLY A 22 10.83 -18.98 13.56
CA GLY A 22 10.44 -20.35 13.86
C GLY A 22 8.98 -20.52 14.29
N ILE A 23 8.18 -19.49 14.13
CA ILE A 23 6.74 -19.55 14.47
C ILE A 23 6.01 -20.34 13.39
N PRO A 24 5.10 -21.26 13.75
CA PRO A 24 4.32 -22.01 12.75
C PRO A 24 3.53 -21.09 11.82
N MET A 25 3.37 -21.51 10.58
CA MET A 25 2.71 -20.68 9.54
C MET A 25 1.31 -20.22 9.96
N VAL A 26 0.50 -21.09 10.55
CA VAL A 26 -0.85 -20.74 10.99
C VAL A 26 -0.83 -19.59 11.99
N GLU A 27 0.07 -19.63 12.96
CA GLU A 27 0.22 -18.59 13.97
C GLU A 27 0.74 -17.30 13.33
N CYS A 28 1.66 -17.40 12.35
CA CYS A 28 2.13 -16.24 11.57
C CYS A 28 0.98 -15.54 10.87
N LEU A 29 0.09 -16.30 10.25
CA LEU A 29 -1.08 -15.76 9.58
C LEU A 29 -2.04 -15.07 10.53
N GLU A 30 -2.28 -15.66 11.69
CA GLU A 30 -3.15 -15.06 12.72
C GLU A 30 -2.62 -13.71 13.19
N ARG A 31 -1.33 -13.63 13.46
CA ARG A 31 -0.67 -12.39 13.90
C ARG A 31 -0.63 -11.33 12.79
N SER A 32 -0.40 -11.76 11.56
CA SER A 32 -0.37 -10.86 10.40
C SER A 32 -1.74 -10.24 10.14
N SER A 33 -2.80 -11.01 10.30
CA SER A 33 -4.17 -10.52 10.17
C SER A 33 -4.46 -9.39 11.17
N ALA A 34 -4.01 -9.55 12.41
CA ALA A 34 -4.21 -8.53 13.44
C ALA A 34 -3.55 -7.20 13.09
N ILE A 35 -2.38 -7.24 12.43
CA ILE A 35 -1.64 -6.04 12.04
C ILE A 35 -2.35 -5.26 10.94
N LEU A 36 -3.00 -5.93 9.99
CA LEU A 36 -3.71 -5.28 8.90
C LEU A 36 -4.98 -4.55 9.36
N ASN A 37 -5.53 -4.95 10.50
CA ASN A 37 -6.62 -4.26 11.21
C ASN A 37 -7.76 -3.80 10.31
N ASN A 38 -8.32 -4.72 9.53
CA ASN A 38 -9.45 -4.47 8.63
C ASN A 38 -10.43 -5.63 8.73
N SER A 39 -11.70 -5.34 9.04
CA SER A 39 -12.71 -6.37 9.27
C SER A 39 -12.97 -7.24 8.03
N TYR A 40 -12.91 -6.65 6.84
CA TYR A 40 -13.04 -7.41 5.60
C TYR A 40 -11.88 -8.38 5.41
N ILE A 41 -10.66 -7.91 5.67
CA ILE A 41 -9.46 -8.73 5.60
C ILE A 41 -9.49 -9.82 6.65
N ASP A 42 -9.96 -9.51 7.86
CA ASP A 42 -10.09 -10.50 8.93
C ASP A 42 -10.98 -11.68 8.53
N LYS A 43 -12.09 -11.41 7.85
CA LYS A 43 -12.97 -12.45 7.35
C LYS A 43 -12.28 -13.33 6.31
N LEU A 44 -11.56 -12.71 5.38
CA LEU A 44 -10.80 -13.43 4.36
C LEU A 44 -9.70 -14.27 4.97
N PHE A 45 -8.99 -13.73 5.97
CA PHE A 45 -7.94 -14.46 6.66
C PHE A 45 -8.48 -15.62 7.50
N ALA A 46 -9.66 -15.49 8.06
CA ALA A 46 -10.28 -16.60 8.78
C ALA A 46 -10.46 -17.82 7.87
N VAL A 47 -10.94 -17.61 6.65
CA VAL A 47 -11.08 -18.65 5.65
C VAL A 47 -9.72 -19.19 5.22
N LEU A 48 -8.77 -18.29 4.97
CA LEU A 48 -7.41 -18.65 4.54
C LEU A 48 -6.70 -19.50 5.58
N ILE A 49 -6.79 -19.12 6.84
CA ILE A 49 -6.16 -19.86 7.96
C ILE A 49 -6.75 -21.26 8.07
N GLU A 50 -8.07 -21.38 7.93
CA GLU A 50 -8.72 -22.69 7.97
C GLU A 50 -8.28 -23.58 6.81
N GLU A 51 -8.15 -23.02 5.60
CA GLU A 51 -7.65 -23.76 4.44
C GLU A 51 -6.22 -24.23 4.65
N VAL A 52 -5.35 -23.39 5.19
CA VAL A 52 -3.96 -23.75 5.48
C VAL A 52 -3.89 -24.85 6.54
N LYS A 53 -4.74 -24.81 7.56
CA LYS A 53 -4.83 -25.87 8.58
C LYS A 53 -5.21 -27.21 7.95
N GLN A 54 -6.00 -27.21 6.89
CA GLN A 54 -6.41 -28.41 6.18
C GLN A 54 -5.36 -28.94 5.22
N GLY A 55 -4.20 -28.28 5.13
CA GLY A 55 -3.10 -28.70 4.25
C GLY A 55 -3.10 -28.05 2.88
N GLU A 56 -3.96 -27.06 2.62
CA GLU A 56 -3.94 -26.31 1.38
C GLU A 56 -2.66 -25.49 1.25
N PRO A 57 -2.06 -25.40 0.06
CA PRO A 57 -0.90 -24.51 -0.13
C PRO A 57 -1.25 -23.05 0.16
N LEU A 58 -0.34 -22.36 0.84
CA LEU A 58 -0.55 -20.95 1.19
C LEU A 58 -0.76 -20.10 -0.05
N SER A 59 0.00 -20.35 -1.12
CA SER A 59 -0.11 -19.58 -2.36
C SER A 59 -1.51 -19.64 -2.99
N LEU A 60 -2.14 -20.81 -2.99
CA LEU A 60 -3.50 -20.96 -3.52
C LEU A 60 -4.51 -20.23 -2.63
N SER A 61 -4.37 -20.35 -1.33
CA SER A 61 -5.27 -19.66 -0.39
C SER A 61 -5.15 -18.15 -0.50
N LEU A 62 -3.95 -17.63 -0.65
CA LEU A 62 -3.71 -16.19 -0.86
C LEU A 62 -4.33 -15.71 -2.17
N GLN A 63 -4.20 -16.51 -3.23
CA GLN A 63 -4.76 -16.15 -4.53
C GLN A 63 -6.29 -16.07 -4.49
N ARG A 64 -6.93 -16.94 -3.72
CA ARG A 64 -8.39 -16.95 -3.57
C ARG A 64 -8.91 -15.71 -2.86
N THR A 65 -8.12 -15.07 -2.01
CA THR A 65 -8.53 -13.85 -1.32
C THR A 65 -8.65 -12.64 -2.25
N GLN A 66 -7.93 -12.64 -3.36
CA GLN A 66 -7.91 -11.57 -4.37
C GLN A 66 -7.47 -10.21 -3.85
N ILE A 67 -6.93 -10.13 -2.63
CA ILE A 67 -6.37 -8.88 -2.08
C ILE A 67 -4.88 -8.72 -2.34
N PHE A 68 -4.18 -9.79 -2.71
CA PHE A 68 -2.75 -9.76 -2.98
C PHE A 68 -2.49 -9.84 -4.47
N GLU A 69 -1.38 -9.22 -4.91
CA GLU A 69 -0.99 -9.28 -6.31
C GLU A 69 -0.61 -10.69 -6.72
N SER A 70 -0.88 -11.01 -8.01
CA SER A 70 -0.55 -12.33 -8.58
C SER A 70 0.93 -12.65 -8.46
N MET A 71 1.79 -11.64 -8.60
CA MET A 71 3.25 -11.84 -8.47
C MET A 71 3.62 -12.31 -7.07
N PHE A 72 3.01 -11.73 -6.04
CA PHE A 72 3.25 -12.15 -4.66
C PHE A 72 2.85 -13.62 -4.46
N CYS A 73 1.67 -14.01 -4.94
CA CYS A 73 1.20 -15.38 -4.83
C CYS A 73 2.11 -16.35 -5.58
N SER A 74 2.60 -15.96 -6.75
CA SER A 74 3.54 -16.76 -7.52
C SER A 74 4.87 -16.95 -6.80
N MET A 75 5.37 -15.89 -6.16
CA MET A 75 6.61 -15.97 -5.38
C MET A 75 6.46 -16.87 -4.16
N VAL A 76 5.32 -16.80 -3.49
CA VAL A 76 5.01 -17.70 -2.37
C VAL A 76 4.96 -19.15 -2.84
N PHE A 77 4.36 -19.40 -4.00
CA PHE A 77 4.32 -20.74 -4.59
C PHE A 77 5.73 -21.28 -4.83
N VAL A 78 6.61 -20.47 -5.43
CA VAL A 78 8.01 -20.86 -5.67
C VAL A 78 8.71 -21.17 -4.35
N GLY A 79 8.48 -20.35 -3.33
CA GLY A 79 9.07 -20.56 -2.01
C GLY A 79 8.60 -21.85 -1.34
N GLU A 80 7.32 -22.17 -1.48
CA GLU A 80 6.75 -23.42 -0.96
C GLU A 80 7.35 -24.66 -1.67
N GLU A 81 7.46 -24.58 -2.99
CA GLU A 81 7.98 -25.70 -3.79
C GLU A 81 9.48 -25.94 -3.56
N SER A 82 10.25 -24.86 -3.38
CA SER A 82 11.71 -24.96 -3.22
C SER A 82 12.15 -25.10 -1.77
N GLY A 83 11.25 -24.96 -0.81
CA GLY A 83 11.58 -24.98 0.62
C GLY A 83 12.33 -23.75 1.11
N SER A 84 12.31 -22.66 0.34
CA SER A 84 12.97 -21.39 0.68
C SER A 84 12.00 -20.25 0.92
N LEU A 85 10.85 -20.58 1.53
CA LEU A 85 9.78 -19.61 1.75
C LEU A 85 10.24 -18.42 2.59
N ASP A 86 11.03 -18.63 3.62
CA ASP A 86 11.57 -17.57 4.48
C ASP A 86 12.39 -16.54 3.70
N ASP A 87 13.26 -17.02 2.83
CA ASP A 87 14.11 -16.18 1.99
C ASP A 87 13.29 -15.41 0.95
N ILE A 88 12.35 -16.10 0.32
CA ILE A 88 11.47 -15.48 -0.69
C ILE A 88 10.55 -14.44 -0.05
N LEU A 89 10.01 -14.70 1.14
CA LEU A 89 9.19 -13.72 1.84
C LEU A 89 9.99 -12.45 2.16
N ALA A 90 11.23 -12.58 2.61
CA ALA A 90 12.09 -11.44 2.89
C ALA A 90 12.35 -10.61 1.62
N LYS A 91 12.69 -11.27 0.52
CA LYS A 91 12.93 -10.59 -0.77
C LYS A 91 11.66 -9.91 -1.30
N THR A 92 10.53 -10.57 -1.17
CA THR A 92 9.24 -10.03 -1.60
C THR A 92 8.87 -8.81 -0.77
N ALA A 93 9.09 -8.86 0.54
CA ALA A 93 8.84 -7.73 1.42
C ALA A 93 9.69 -6.52 1.02
N ASP A 94 10.97 -6.73 0.75
CA ASP A 94 11.86 -5.66 0.27
C ASP A 94 11.36 -5.06 -1.03
N TYR A 95 10.96 -5.90 -1.97
CA TYR A 95 10.44 -5.44 -3.28
C TYR A 95 9.20 -4.56 -3.12
N TYR A 96 8.21 -5.01 -2.32
CA TYR A 96 6.98 -4.26 -2.16
C TYR A 96 7.16 -3.00 -1.33
N GLU A 97 8.05 -3.00 -0.36
CA GLU A 97 8.40 -1.79 0.38
C GLU A 97 9.02 -0.74 -0.54
N ASP A 98 9.96 -1.15 -1.41
CA ASP A 98 10.56 -0.26 -2.40
C ASP A 98 9.53 0.27 -3.39
N GLU A 99 8.61 -0.57 -3.86
CA GLU A 99 7.54 -0.16 -4.75
C GLU A 99 6.60 0.84 -4.08
N ALA A 100 6.25 0.62 -2.82
CA ALA A 100 5.42 1.54 -2.05
C ALA A 100 6.11 2.89 -1.86
N ASP A 101 7.39 2.88 -1.51
CA ASP A 101 8.19 4.10 -1.34
C ASP A 101 8.28 4.87 -2.66
N THR A 102 8.51 4.19 -3.77
CA THR A 102 8.55 4.81 -5.09
C THR A 102 7.21 5.45 -5.44
N ALA A 103 6.10 4.77 -5.17
CA ALA A 103 4.77 5.30 -5.42
C ALA A 103 4.48 6.53 -4.55
N LEU A 104 4.90 6.51 -3.28
CA LEU A 104 4.76 7.65 -2.38
C LEU A 104 5.59 8.84 -2.84
N GLN A 105 6.81 8.60 -3.33
CA GLN A 105 7.67 9.65 -3.89
C GLN A 105 7.03 10.28 -5.14
N LYS A 106 6.40 9.47 -5.99
CA LYS A 106 5.67 9.97 -7.16
C LYS A 106 4.51 10.85 -6.74
N LEU A 107 3.75 10.45 -5.71
CA LEU A 107 2.67 11.26 -5.17
C LEU A 107 3.19 12.59 -4.63
N ALA A 108 4.29 12.57 -3.90
CA ALA A 108 4.93 13.79 -3.39
C ALA A 108 5.36 14.70 -4.53
N THR A 109 5.88 14.14 -5.61
CA THR A 109 6.25 14.91 -6.81
C THR A 109 5.04 15.55 -7.47
N PHE A 110 3.87 14.88 -7.46
CA PHE A 110 2.64 15.46 -7.98
C PHE A 110 2.06 16.54 -7.09
N ILE A 111 2.29 16.47 -5.78
CA ILE A 111 1.78 17.46 -4.83
C ILE A 111 2.40 18.83 -5.10
N GLU A 112 3.69 18.89 -5.45
CA GLU A 112 4.39 20.13 -5.71
C GLU A 112 3.74 20.95 -6.82
N PRO A 113 3.49 20.41 -8.04
CA PRO A 113 2.77 21.15 -9.09
C PRO A 113 1.36 21.57 -8.67
N VAL A 114 0.65 20.74 -7.91
CA VAL A 114 -0.70 21.04 -7.44
C VAL A 114 -0.67 22.26 -6.50
N ILE A 115 0.30 22.33 -5.60
CA ILE A 115 0.48 23.47 -4.68
C ILE A 115 0.77 24.73 -5.47
N ILE A 116 1.64 24.68 -6.48
CA ILE A 116 1.98 25.82 -7.32
C ILE A 116 0.74 26.33 -8.06
N ILE A 117 -0.06 25.45 -8.62
CA ILE A 117 -1.31 25.80 -9.31
C ILE A 117 -2.28 26.45 -8.34
N PHE A 118 -2.45 25.88 -7.15
CA PHE A 118 -3.34 26.41 -6.13
C PHE A 118 -2.92 27.80 -5.70
N MET A 119 -1.62 28.02 -5.46
CA MET A 119 -1.09 29.33 -5.09
C MET A 119 -1.28 30.34 -6.22
N GLY A 120 -1.08 29.92 -7.48
CA GLY A 120 -1.32 30.77 -8.63
C GLY A 120 -2.78 31.19 -8.75
N LEU A 121 -3.70 30.26 -8.50
CA LEU A 121 -5.14 30.58 -8.49
C LEU A 121 -5.50 31.56 -7.39
N MET A 122 -4.94 31.40 -6.19
CA MET A 122 -5.17 32.31 -5.08
C MET A 122 -4.65 33.71 -5.37
N VAL A 123 -3.43 33.83 -5.89
CA VAL A 123 -2.85 35.11 -6.27
C VAL A 123 -3.69 35.76 -7.39
N GLY A 124 -4.11 35.00 -8.39
CA GLY A 124 -4.96 35.47 -9.47
C GLY A 124 -6.30 35.98 -8.95
N PHE A 125 -6.91 35.28 -8.00
CA PHE A 125 -8.18 35.71 -7.38
C PHE A 125 -7.99 37.02 -6.64
N VAL A 126 -6.92 37.16 -5.85
CA VAL A 126 -6.63 38.39 -5.10
C VAL A 126 -6.39 39.55 -6.07
N MET A 127 -5.62 39.34 -7.12
CA MET A 127 -5.40 40.36 -8.14
C MET A 127 -6.68 40.79 -8.84
N ALA A 128 -7.53 39.83 -9.17
CA ALA A 128 -8.83 40.10 -9.80
C ALA A 128 -9.75 40.90 -8.88
N ALA A 129 -9.62 40.72 -7.57
CA ALA A 129 -10.40 41.48 -6.58
C ALA A 129 -9.84 42.90 -6.38
N ILE A 130 -8.50 43.07 -6.46
CA ILE A 130 -7.85 44.34 -6.20
C ILE A 130 -7.88 45.26 -7.43
N LEU A 131 -7.68 44.74 -8.64
CA LEU A 131 -7.59 45.55 -9.84
C LEU A 131 -8.82 46.41 -10.09
N PRO A 132 -10.07 45.93 -10.02
CA PRO A 132 -11.23 46.79 -10.17
C PRO A 132 -11.30 47.89 -9.12
N ALA A 133 -10.91 47.59 -7.87
CA ALA A 133 -10.90 48.57 -6.80
C ALA A 133 -9.89 49.70 -7.07
N MET A 134 -8.71 49.33 -7.56
CA MET A 134 -7.68 50.30 -7.97
C MET A 134 -8.14 51.13 -9.15
N TYR A 135 -8.80 50.52 -10.11
CA TYR A 135 -9.31 51.17 -11.28
C TYR A 135 -10.40 52.17 -10.92
N SER A 136 -11.32 51.81 -10.05
CA SER A 136 -12.36 52.73 -9.56
C SER A 136 -11.77 53.89 -8.81
N SER A 137 -10.74 53.65 -7.99
CA SER A 137 -10.02 54.70 -7.27
C SER A 137 -9.33 55.67 -8.20
N TYR A 138 -8.75 55.17 -9.29
CA TYR A 138 -8.10 55.96 -10.28
C TYR A 138 -9.09 56.86 -11.03
N GLU A 139 -10.26 56.34 -11.38
CA GLU A 139 -11.32 57.13 -12.00
C GLU A 139 -11.82 58.27 -11.10
N ASN A 140 -11.94 58.01 -9.83
CA ASN A 140 -12.40 59.00 -8.84
C ASN A 140 -11.37 60.14 -8.65
N ILE A 141 -10.10 59.84 -8.86
CA ILE A 141 -9.03 60.87 -8.74
C ILE A 141 -8.97 61.75 -10.01
N ALA A 142 -9.27 61.13 -11.13
CA ALA A 142 -9.29 61.85 -12.43
C ALA A 142 -10.58 62.66 -12.57
#